data_d7a787768b31e8a7e23851e78a90d38c
#
_entry.id   d7a787768b31e8a7e23851e78a90d38c
#
_cell.length_a   1.000
_cell.length_b   1.000
_cell.length_c   1.000
_cell.angle_alpha   90.00
_cell.angle_beta   90.00
_cell.angle_gamma   90.00
#
_symmetry.space_group_name_H-M   'P 1'
#
loop_
_entity.id
_entity.type
_entity.pdbx_description
1 polymer ?
#
loop_
_entity_poly.entity_id
_entity_poly.type
_entity_poly.pdbx_seq_one_letter_code
_entity_poly.pdbx_strand_id
1 'polypeptide(L)'
;MLGSGLLGGCAPVNEEAGRPVGHAYELLKYPDSAAEPAAEPRAGSPFGSYPLEISGSVTYLDEKASLPTSGVLTIGPGPRLGELQVEQYYSGDRFPYETGIISTGSDGAGTLDAITIVNPLDSRVSLQCAVNGGIDLGDTGEPRELTGSCGGGAAVRGSVRSEGTRNSTWRGKPVELVRTVVDLDVTGVSTGTIHQVNETPKGGSFPLYTELKVDLTAQGIHLTEELERHVLPRVGD
;
A
#
# COMPACT_ATOMS: atom_id res chain seq x y z
N MET A 1 27.96 43.49 34.28
CA MET A 1 27.12 43.67 33.07
C MET A 1 26.86 42.29 32.50
N LEU A 2 25.59 41.92 32.59
CA LEU A 2 25.02 40.61 32.27
C LEU A 2 24.89 40.45 30.76
N GLY A 3 25.45 39.41 30.19
CA GLY A 3 25.25 38.99 28.80
C GLY A 3 24.30 37.78 28.74
N SER A 4 23.07 38.01 28.32
CA SER A 4 22.06 36.97 28.15
C SER A 4 22.36 36.09 26.95
N GLY A 5 22.58 34.80 27.18
CA GLY A 5 22.67 33.78 26.14
C GLY A 5 21.27 33.46 25.59
N LEU A 6 21.07 33.64 24.31
CA LEU A 6 19.91 33.17 23.56
C LEU A 6 20.05 31.66 23.35
N LEU A 7 19.28 30.89 24.10
CA LEU A 7 19.00 29.50 23.80
C LEU A 7 18.05 29.47 22.60
N GLY A 8 18.58 29.16 21.43
CA GLY A 8 17.80 28.81 20.25
C GLY A 8 17.05 27.50 20.52
N GLY A 9 15.77 27.61 20.82
CA GLY A 9 14.91 26.45 20.90
C GLY A 9 14.77 25.82 19.53
N CYS A 10 15.16 24.55 19.40
CA CYS A 10 14.74 23.70 18.31
C CYS A 10 13.21 23.63 18.36
N ALA A 11 12.55 24.17 17.37
CA ALA A 11 11.11 23.94 17.20
C ALA A 11 10.87 22.43 17.08
N PRO A 12 9.87 21.87 17.76
CA PRO A 12 9.54 20.48 17.59
C PRO A 12 9.13 20.26 16.13
N VAL A 13 9.78 19.28 15.49
CA VAL A 13 9.36 18.77 14.20
C VAL A 13 7.91 18.31 14.36
N ASN A 14 7.05 18.77 13.45
CA ASN A 14 5.63 18.49 13.50
C ASN A 14 5.38 16.98 13.37
N GLU A 15 5.18 16.30 14.50
CA GLU A 15 4.93 14.86 14.58
C GLU A 15 3.56 14.44 14.03
N GLU A 16 2.73 15.38 13.59
CA GLU A 16 1.37 15.07 13.14
C GLU A 16 1.26 14.55 11.71
N ALA A 17 2.29 14.70 10.88
CA ALA A 17 2.25 14.21 9.50
C ALA A 17 2.51 12.69 9.34
N GLY A 18 2.89 12.00 10.43
CA GLY A 18 3.25 10.57 10.41
C GLY A 18 2.33 9.64 11.21
N ARG A 19 1.22 10.13 11.72
CA ARG A 19 0.37 9.40 12.65
C ARG A 19 -0.53 8.25 12.14
N PRO A 20 -0.85 8.05 10.86
CA PRO A 20 -1.56 6.82 10.48
C PRO A 20 -0.74 5.55 10.76
N VAL A 21 0.59 5.61 10.60
CA VAL A 21 1.49 4.46 10.83
C VAL A 21 1.70 4.19 12.34
N GLY A 22 1.62 5.23 13.17
CA GLY A 22 1.86 5.12 14.62
C GLY A 22 0.84 4.25 15.36
N HIS A 23 -0.41 4.19 14.90
CA HIS A 23 -1.43 3.43 15.61
C HIS A 23 -1.30 1.92 15.39
N ALA A 24 -1.00 1.50 14.17
CA ALA A 24 -0.68 0.10 13.88
C ALA A 24 0.63 -0.33 14.56
N TYR A 25 1.63 0.56 14.63
CA TYR A 25 2.88 0.32 15.33
C TYR A 25 2.69 0.14 16.85
N GLU A 26 1.84 0.94 17.50
CA GLU A 26 1.54 0.79 18.94
C GLU A 26 0.81 -0.54 19.23
N LEU A 27 -0.10 -0.97 18.35
CA LEU A 27 -0.78 -2.27 18.47
C LEU A 27 0.19 -3.46 18.30
N LEU A 28 1.22 -3.32 17.46
CA LEU A 28 2.26 -4.34 17.27
C LEU A 28 3.33 -4.32 18.40
N LYS A 29 3.58 -3.15 19.00
CA LYS A 29 4.58 -2.98 20.05
C LYS A 29 4.12 -3.49 21.42
N TYR A 30 2.80 -3.53 21.65
CA TYR A 30 2.19 -3.98 22.89
C TYR A 30 1.09 -5.02 22.62
N PRO A 31 1.47 -6.24 22.19
CA PRO A 31 0.49 -7.30 21.95
C PRO A 31 -0.27 -7.72 23.23
N ASP A 32 0.26 -7.38 24.41
CA ASP A 32 -0.34 -7.67 25.72
C ASP A 32 -1.17 -6.51 26.29
N SER A 33 -1.22 -5.34 25.63
CA SER A 33 -2.19 -4.33 26.03
C SER A 33 -3.55 -4.85 25.59
N ALA A 34 -4.30 -5.39 26.54
CA ALA A 34 -5.59 -6.06 26.38
C ALA A 34 -6.63 -5.21 25.59
N ALA A 35 -6.40 -5.04 24.30
CA ALA A 35 -7.48 -4.96 23.37
C ALA A 35 -8.20 -6.31 23.49
N GLU A 36 -9.47 -6.29 23.86
CA GLU A 36 -10.35 -7.46 23.74
C GLU A 36 -10.02 -8.19 22.45
N PRO A 37 -9.82 -9.52 22.49
CA PRO A 37 -9.51 -10.27 21.28
C PRO A 37 -10.52 -9.83 20.24
N ALA A 38 -10.03 -9.27 19.14
CA ALA A 38 -10.89 -8.80 18.06
C ALA A 38 -11.82 -9.96 17.73
N ALA A 39 -13.11 -9.72 17.85
CA ALA A 39 -14.12 -10.76 17.67
C ALA A 39 -13.75 -11.57 16.44
N GLU A 40 -13.72 -12.90 16.55
CA GLU A 40 -13.28 -13.78 15.45
C GLU A 40 -13.84 -13.27 14.13
N PRO A 41 -13.00 -13.10 13.09
CA PRO A 41 -13.45 -12.53 11.83
C PRO A 41 -14.69 -13.30 11.38
N ARG A 42 -15.82 -12.62 11.23
CA ARG A 42 -17.05 -13.26 10.71
C ARG A 42 -16.71 -13.90 9.38
N ALA A 43 -17.21 -15.11 9.13
CA ALA A 43 -17.02 -15.80 7.87
C ALA A 43 -17.33 -14.83 6.71
N GLY A 44 -16.34 -14.56 5.87
CA GLY A 44 -16.42 -13.55 4.80
C GLY A 44 -15.77 -12.20 5.11
N SER A 45 -15.33 -11.93 6.35
CA SER A 45 -14.55 -10.71 6.66
C SER A 45 -13.19 -10.75 5.96
N PRO A 46 -12.75 -9.65 5.30
CA PRO A 46 -11.40 -9.55 4.73
C PRO A 46 -10.32 -9.43 5.82
N PHE A 47 -10.70 -9.11 7.06
CA PHE A 47 -9.73 -8.87 8.14
C PHE A 47 -8.86 -10.08 8.46
N GLY A 48 -7.58 -9.80 8.69
CA GLY A 48 -6.60 -10.78 9.12
C GLY A 48 -5.32 -10.75 8.32
N SER A 49 -4.46 -11.76 8.55
CA SER A 49 -3.16 -11.84 7.89
C SER A 49 -3.17 -12.98 6.86
N TYR A 50 -2.59 -12.72 5.69
CA TYR A 50 -2.51 -13.64 4.56
C TYR A 50 -1.04 -13.81 4.17
N PRO A 51 -0.56 -15.04 3.96
CA PRO A 51 0.77 -15.24 3.42
C PRO A 51 0.90 -14.63 2.02
N LEU A 52 2.09 -14.11 1.71
CA LEU A 52 2.45 -13.61 0.39
C LEU A 52 3.56 -14.47 -0.21
N GLU A 53 3.42 -14.80 -1.48
CA GLU A 53 4.51 -15.18 -2.35
C GLU A 53 4.93 -13.94 -3.16
N ILE A 54 6.22 -13.64 -3.17
CA ILE A 54 6.77 -12.41 -3.73
C ILE A 54 7.93 -12.76 -4.65
N SER A 55 8.03 -12.07 -5.77
CA SER A 55 9.21 -12.09 -6.64
C SER A 55 9.51 -10.69 -7.13
N GLY A 56 10.78 -10.44 -7.48
CA GLY A 56 11.16 -9.15 -8.04
C GLY A 56 12.53 -8.66 -7.61
N SER A 57 12.78 -7.41 -7.94
CA SER A 57 14.04 -6.75 -7.62
C SER A 57 13.85 -5.26 -7.44
N VAL A 58 14.75 -4.65 -6.69
CA VAL A 58 14.86 -3.21 -6.53
C VAL A 58 16.26 -2.75 -6.88
N THR A 59 16.36 -1.57 -7.52
CA THR A 59 17.65 -0.89 -7.73
C THR A 59 17.57 0.48 -7.06
N TYR A 60 18.55 0.79 -6.24
CA TYR A 60 18.65 2.05 -5.51
C TYR A 60 20.12 2.46 -5.39
N LEU A 61 20.47 3.68 -5.76
CA LEU A 61 21.87 4.15 -5.79
C LEU A 61 22.80 3.20 -6.57
N ASP A 62 22.35 2.72 -7.74
CA ASP A 62 23.04 1.76 -8.61
C ASP A 62 23.27 0.36 -7.99
N GLU A 63 22.78 0.12 -6.79
CA GLU A 63 22.77 -1.19 -6.17
C GLU A 63 21.48 -1.94 -6.50
N LYS A 64 21.61 -3.15 -7.08
CA LYS A 64 20.48 -4.03 -7.36
C LYS A 64 20.40 -5.14 -6.33
N ALA A 65 19.21 -5.33 -5.75
CA ALA A 65 18.91 -6.43 -4.84
C ALA A 65 17.66 -7.19 -5.28
N SER A 66 17.63 -8.49 -5.03
CA SER A 66 16.39 -9.28 -5.16
C SER A 66 15.51 -9.02 -3.94
N LEU A 67 14.20 -8.91 -4.16
CA LEU A 67 13.23 -8.83 -3.09
C LEU A 67 13.13 -10.17 -2.33
N PRO A 68 12.73 -10.16 -1.05
CA PRO A 68 12.38 -11.38 -0.33
C PRO A 68 11.27 -12.16 -1.04
N THR A 69 11.34 -13.49 -1.02
CA THR A 69 10.40 -14.35 -1.76
C THR A 69 9.09 -14.61 -1.03
N SER A 70 8.95 -14.12 0.19
CA SER A 70 7.75 -14.31 1.01
C SER A 70 7.48 -13.10 1.89
N GLY A 71 6.24 -12.98 2.30
CA GLY A 71 5.77 -11.89 3.14
C GLY A 71 4.41 -12.17 3.77
N VAL A 72 3.84 -11.12 4.34
CA VAL A 72 2.51 -11.14 4.95
C VAL A 72 1.75 -9.89 4.53
N LEU A 73 0.52 -10.09 4.07
CA LEU A 73 -0.49 -9.05 3.91
C LEU A 73 -1.36 -9.05 5.16
N THR A 74 -1.48 -7.92 5.83
CA THR A 74 -2.39 -7.72 6.96
C THR A 74 -3.50 -6.75 6.55
N ILE A 75 -4.75 -7.11 6.80
CA ILE A 75 -5.91 -6.27 6.56
C ILE A 75 -6.58 -6.00 7.90
N GLY A 76 -6.66 -4.73 8.24
CA GLY A 76 -7.29 -4.23 9.45
C GLY A 76 -8.27 -3.09 9.17
N PRO A 77 -8.93 -2.57 10.23
CA PRO A 77 -9.74 -1.37 10.11
C PRO A 77 -8.86 -0.17 9.73
N GLY A 78 -9.34 0.63 8.79
CA GLY A 78 -8.69 1.88 8.40
C GLY A 78 -8.94 3.01 9.40
N PRO A 79 -8.36 4.21 9.17
CA PRO A 79 -8.46 5.35 10.07
C PRO A 79 -9.88 5.91 10.19
N ARG A 80 -10.75 5.62 9.23
CA ARG A 80 -12.16 6.06 9.24
C ARG A 80 -13.11 4.88 9.15
N LEU A 81 -14.35 5.08 9.58
CA LEU A 81 -15.41 4.07 9.44
C LEU A 81 -15.65 3.75 7.96
N GLY A 82 -15.65 2.49 7.59
CA GLY A 82 -15.81 2.02 6.20
C GLY A 82 -14.50 1.95 5.42
N GLU A 83 -13.36 2.25 6.05
CA GLU A 83 -12.05 2.08 5.45
C GLU A 83 -11.37 0.80 5.94
N LEU A 84 -10.54 0.23 5.08
CA LEU A 84 -9.59 -0.84 5.38
C LEU A 84 -8.18 -0.25 5.30
N GLN A 85 -7.32 -0.69 6.20
CA GLN A 85 -5.89 -0.52 6.07
C GLN A 85 -5.28 -1.85 5.67
N VAL A 86 -4.55 -1.83 4.57
CA VAL A 86 -3.85 -3.00 4.02
C VAL A 86 -2.36 -2.73 4.16
N GLU A 87 -1.68 -3.58 4.90
CA GLU A 87 -0.24 -3.46 5.15
C GLU A 87 0.48 -4.70 4.65
N GLN A 88 1.62 -4.52 4.03
CA GLN A 88 2.42 -5.57 3.44
C GLN A 88 3.83 -5.55 3.99
N TYR A 89 4.26 -6.71 4.47
CA TYR A 89 5.55 -6.91 5.11
C TYR A 89 6.34 -7.98 4.35
N TYR A 90 7.63 -7.76 4.16
CA TYR A 90 8.53 -8.88 3.84
C TYR A 90 8.72 -9.77 5.07
N SER A 91 8.98 -11.05 4.85
CA SER A 91 9.23 -11.99 5.94
C SER A 91 10.43 -11.56 6.78
N GLY A 92 10.19 -11.39 8.08
CA GLY A 92 11.20 -10.96 9.06
C GLY A 92 11.26 -9.45 9.29
N ASP A 93 10.60 -8.65 8.47
CA ASP A 93 10.55 -7.20 8.64
C ASP A 93 9.54 -6.79 9.71
N ARG A 94 9.85 -5.68 10.39
CA ARG A 94 8.98 -5.08 11.42
C ARG A 94 8.13 -3.94 10.87
N PHE A 95 8.44 -3.44 9.68
CA PHE A 95 7.76 -2.30 9.07
C PHE A 95 7.17 -2.72 7.73
N PRO A 96 5.97 -2.24 7.39
CA PRO A 96 5.40 -2.50 6.08
C PRO A 96 6.22 -1.80 5.00
N TYR A 97 6.45 -2.50 3.87
CA TYR A 97 7.02 -1.89 2.69
C TYR A 97 5.94 -1.21 1.83
N GLU A 98 4.69 -1.58 2.02
CA GLU A 98 3.55 -0.94 1.37
C GLU A 98 2.37 -0.86 2.34
N THR A 99 1.69 0.28 2.35
CA THR A 99 0.43 0.48 3.10
C THR A 99 -0.59 1.12 2.16
N GLY A 100 -1.78 0.52 2.05
CA GLY A 100 -2.91 1.03 1.30
C GLY A 100 -4.08 1.41 2.22
N ILE A 101 -4.78 2.47 1.89
CA ILE A 101 -6.08 2.83 2.49
C ILE A 101 -7.15 2.60 1.44
N ILE A 102 -8.12 1.76 1.77
CA ILE A 102 -9.18 1.33 0.87
C ILE A 102 -10.53 1.67 1.50
N SER A 103 -11.31 2.53 0.86
CA SER A 103 -12.72 2.72 1.19
C SER A 103 -13.54 1.53 0.69
N THR A 104 -14.55 1.11 1.44
CA THR A 104 -15.44 0.03 1.04
C THR A 104 -16.86 0.53 0.82
N GLY A 105 -17.41 0.23 -0.35
CA GLY A 105 -18.79 0.48 -0.68
C GLY A 105 -19.75 -0.43 0.10
N SER A 106 -21.05 -0.14 0.03
CA SER A 106 -22.11 -0.95 0.66
C SER A 106 -22.22 -2.36 0.06
N ASP A 107 -21.73 -2.55 -1.15
CA ASP A 107 -21.64 -3.82 -1.89
C ASP A 107 -20.36 -4.61 -1.59
N GLY A 108 -19.43 -4.03 -0.82
CA GLY A 108 -18.16 -4.64 -0.47
C GLY A 108 -17.03 -4.33 -1.46
N ALA A 109 -17.32 -3.65 -2.58
CA ALA A 109 -16.28 -3.22 -3.52
C ALA A 109 -15.33 -2.22 -2.85
N GLY A 110 -14.05 -2.32 -3.15
CA GLY A 110 -13.00 -1.46 -2.60
C GLY A 110 -12.56 -0.40 -3.57
N THR A 111 -12.24 0.78 -3.04
CA THR A 111 -11.60 1.89 -3.75
C THR A 111 -10.32 2.24 -3.02
N LEU A 112 -9.17 2.11 -3.67
CA LEU A 112 -7.86 2.49 -3.11
C LEU A 112 -7.73 4.02 -3.15
N ASP A 113 -7.74 4.66 -1.99
CA ASP A 113 -7.71 6.12 -1.84
C ASP A 113 -6.29 6.65 -1.69
N ALA A 114 -5.45 5.91 -1.01
CA ALA A 114 -4.06 6.29 -0.75
C ALA A 114 -3.14 5.07 -0.68
N ILE A 115 -1.89 5.30 -1.06
CA ILE A 115 -0.82 4.29 -0.99
C ILE A 115 0.46 4.92 -0.43
N THR A 116 1.15 4.17 0.39
CA THR A 116 2.52 4.47 0.83
C THR A 116 3.42 3.33 0.42
N ILE A 117 4.46 3.61 -0.34
CA ILE A 117 5.51 2.67 -0.74
C ILE A 117 6.79 3.09 -0.03
N VAL A 118 7.44 2.15 0.62
CA VAL A 118 8.71 2.34 1.34
C VAL A 118 9.81 1.62 0.59
N ASN A 119 10.91 2.31 0.30
CA ASN A 119 12.07 1.68 -0.33
C ASN A 119 12.61 0.54 0.55
N PRO A 120 12.67 -0.70 0.08
CA PRO A 120 13.11 -1.83 0.89
C PRO A 120 14.60 -1.77 1.24
N LEU A 121 15.43 -1.02 0.51
CA LEU A 121 16.85 -0.84 0.78
C LEU A 121 17.13 0.36 1.72
N ASP A 122 16.21 1.33 1.80
CA ASP A 122 16.33 2.47 2.72
C ASP A 122 14.93 2.90 3.18
N SER A 123 14.52 2.44 4.34
CA SER A 123 13.20 2.72 4.92
C SER A 123 12.92 4.21 5.23
N ARG A 124 13.94 5.07 5.15
CA ARG A 124 13.77 6.53 5.27
C ARG A 124 13.24 7.15 3.97
N VAL A 125 13.31 6.40 2.87
CA VAL A 125 12.79 6.82 1.57
C VAL A 125 11.44 6.20 1.37
N SER A 126 10.40 7.03 1.29
CA SER A 126 9.04 6.58 1.05
C SER A 126 8.30 7.56 0.12
N LEU A 127 7.37 7.02 -0.65
CA LEU A 127 6.43 7.78 -1.46
C LEU A 127 5.03 7.53 -0.92
N GLN A 128 4.40 8.57 -0.41
CA GLN A 128 3.01 8.53 0.03
C GLN A 128 2.17 9.35 -0.95
N CYS A 129 1.19 8.72 -1.57
CA CYS A 129 0.30 9.34 -2.54
C CYS A 129 -1.16 9.15 -2.16
N ALA A 130 -1.98 10.17 -2.41
CA ALA A 130 -3.42 10.11 -2.38
C ALA A 130 -3.97 10.36 -3.79
N VAL A 131 -4.94 9.56 -4.22
CA VAL A 131 -5.54 9.63 -5.55
C VAL A 131 -6.92 10.25 -5.44
N ASN A 132 -7.19 11.30 -6.22
CA ASN A 132 -8.49 11.95 -6.25
C ASN A 132 -9.55 11.02 -6.86
N GLY A 133 -10.59 10.72 -6.08
CA GLY A 133 -11.65 9.79 -6.47
C GLY A 133 -11.23 8.31 -6.39
N GLY A 134 -10.04 8.03 -5.86
CA GLY A 134 -9.54 6.68 -5.61
C GLY A 134 -9.33 5.81 -6.87
N ILE A 135 -8.94 4.57 -6.70
CA ILE A 135 -8.80 3.55 -7.75
C ILE A 135 -9.73 2.40 -7.42
N ASP A 136 -10.74 2.19 -8.25
CA ASP A 136 -11.71 1.12 -8.03
C ASP A 136 -11.06 -0.26 -8.23
N LEU A 137 -11.19 -1.10 -7.21
CA LEU A 137 -10.70 -2.48 -7.17
C LEU A 137 -11.89 -3.43 -7.40
N GLY A 138 -11.69 -4.47 -8.18
CA GLY A 138 -12.75 -5.47 -8.37
C GLY A 138 -13.98 -5.01 -9.17
N ASP A 139 -13.89 -3.87 -9.84
CA ASP A 139 -14.92 -3.37 -10.75
C ASP A 139 -14.40 -3.30 -12.21
N THR A 140 -15.31 -3.52 -13.14
CA THR A 140 -15.06 -3.45 -14.60
C THR A 140 -15.41 -2.09 -15.19
N GLY A 141 -15.29 -1.02 -14.40
CA GLY A 141 -15.65 0.34 -14.80
C GLY A 141 -14.95 0.84 -16.07
N GLU A 142 -15.49 1.93 -16.62
CA GLU A 142 -14.92 2.61 -17.79
C GLU A 142 -13.52 3.18 -17.46
N PRO A 143 -12.63 3.22 -18.46
CA PRO A 143 -11.33 3.87 -18.29
C PRO A 143 -11.50 5.33 -17.87
N ARG A 144 -10.70 5.78 -16.90
CA ARG A 144 -10.75 7.15 -16.42
C ARG A 144 -9.36 7.71 -16.11
N GLU A 145 -9.25 9.02 -16.23
CA GLU A 145 -8.07 9.76 -15.80
C GLU A 145 -7.98 9.82 -14.30
N LEU A 146 -6.76 9.72 -13.81
CA LEU A 146 -6.40 9.84 -12.40
C LEU A 146 -5.56 11.09 -12.18
N THR A 147 -5.79 11.76 -11.06
CA THR A 147 -4.91 12.80 -10.53
C THR A 147 -4.74 12.60 -9.05
N GLY A 148 -3.63 13.06 -8.50
CA GLY A 148 -3.39 12.94 -7.08
C GLY A 148 -2.22 13.78 -6.63
N SER A 149 -1.96 13.73 -5.33
CA SER A 149 -0.81 14.40 -4.72
C SER A 149 0.02 13.40 -3.92
N CYS A 150 1.33 13.58 -3.96
CA CYS A 150 2.26 12.81 -3.15
C CYS A 150 2.98 13.71 -2.15
N GLY A 151 3.52 13.09 -1.10
CA GLY A 151 4.32 13.77 -0.09
C GLY A 151 5.51 14.52 -0.71
N GLY A 152 5.96 15.58 -0.02
CA GLY A 152 7.10 16.40 -0.46
C GLY A 152 6.82 17.33 -1.65
N GLY A 153 5.57 17.43 -2.15
CA GLY A 153 5.20 18.31 -3.27
C GLY A 153 5.30 17.64 -4.65
N ALA A 154 5.34 16.32 -4.71
CA ALA A 154 5.13 15.59 -5.95
C ALA A 154 3.62 15.46 -6.25
N ALA A 155 3.28 15.29 -7.51
CA ALA A 155 1.94 15.04 -7.99
C ALA A 155 1.92 13.81 -8.90
N VAL A 156 0.77 13.13 -8.97
CA VAL A 156 0.56 12.01 -9.89
C VAL A 156 -0.57 12.35 -10.86
N ARG A 157 -0.40 11.92 -12.11
CA ARG A 157 -1.41 11.97 -13.14
C ARG A 157 -1.30 10.72 -14.01
N GLY A 158 -2.43 10.18 -14.42
CA GLY A 158 -2.41 9.01 -15.29
C GLY A 158 -3.79 8.47 -15.56
N SER A 159 -3.89 7.16 -15.66
CA SER A 159 -5.15 6.49 -15.98
C SER A 159 -5.33 5.17 -15.23
N VAL A 160 -6.58 4.79 -15.04
CA VAL A 160 -6.98 3.45 -14.64
C VAL A 160 -7.93 2.86 -15.69
N ARG A 161 -7.75 1.58 -15.99
CA ARG A 161 -8.62 0.82 -16.89
C ARG A 161 -8.79 -0.60 -16.41
N SER A 162 -9.96 -1.17 -16.66
CA SER A 162 -10.18 -2.61 -16.56
C SER A 162 -9.80 -3.30 -17.87
N GLU A 163 -9.08 -4.41 -17.80
CA GLU A 163 -8.77 -5.28 -18.94
C GLU A 163 -9.71 -6.51 -19.01
N GLY A 164 -10.82 -6.44 -18.27
CA GLY A 164 -11.84 -7.50 -18.24
C GLY A 164 -11.67 -8.45 -17.05
N THR A 165 -12.27 -9.61 -17.16
CA THR A 165 -12.34 -10.59 -16.08
C THR A 165 -11.76 -11.94 -16.50
N ARG A 166 -11.27 -12.70 -15.50
CA ARG A 166 -10.89 -14.11 -15.68
C ARG A 166 -11.38 -14.98 -14.53
N ASN A 167 -11.68 -16.23 -14.84
CA ASN A 167 -12.00 -17.21 -13.81
C ASN A 167 -10.75 -17.74 -13.11
N SER A 168 -10.82 -17.91 -11.81
CA SER A 168 -9.75 -18.45 -10.97
C SER A 168 -10.36 -19.26 -9.82
N THR A 169 -9.51 -19.71 -8.91
CA THR A 169 -9.94 -20.40 -7.69
C THR A 169 -9.29 -19.73 -6.48
N TRP A 170 -10.11 -19.40 -5.49
CA TRP A 170 -9.64 -18.86 -4.22
C TRP A 170 -10.24 -19.69 -3.07
N ARG A 171 -9.42 -20.20 -2.16
CA ARG A 171 -9.85 -21.09 -1.06
C ARG A 171 -10.67 -22.28 -1.54
N GLY A 172 -10.27 -22.88 -2.66
CA GLY A 172 -10.98 -24.00 -3.27
C GLY A 172 -12.33 -23.66 -3.90
N LYS A 173 -12.73 -22.39 -3.95
CA LYS A 173 -13.97 -21.92 -4.56
C LYS A 173 -13.70 -21.17 -5.86
N PRO A 174 -14.56 -21.32 -6.89
CA PRO A 174 -14.46 -20.50 -8.09
C PRO A 174 -14.60 -19.01 -7.74
N VAL A 175 -13.77 -18.18 -8.34
CA VAL A 175 -13.80 -16.72 -8.20
C VAL A 175 -13.58 -16.08 -9.57
N GLU A 176 -14.32 -15.02 -9.86
CA GLU A 176 -14.10 -14.16 -11.01
C GLU A 176 -13.17 -13.01 -10.57
N LEU A 177 -12.03 -12.86 -11.21
CA LEU A 177 -11.06 -11.80 -10.93
C LEU A 177 -11.18 -10.70 -11.99
N VAL A 178 -11.24 -9.47 -11.55
CA VAL A 178 -11.15 -8.27 -12.40
C VAL A 178 -9.69 -7.86 -12.50
N ARG A 179 -9.21 -7.70 -13.72
CA ARG A 179 -7.85 -7.19 -13.99
C ARG A 179 -7.92 -5.69 -14.19
N THR A 180 -7.28 -4.94 -13.30
CA THR A 180 -7.19 -3.47 -13.34
C THR A 180 -5.75 -3.05 -13.59
N VAL A 181 -5.55 -2.14 -14.55
CA VAL A 181 -4.24 -1.57 -14.89
C VAL A 181 -4.25 -0.10 -14.54
N VAL A 182 -3.23 0.34 -13.83
CA VAL A 182 -2.99 1.72 -13.41
C VAL A 182 -1.66 2.17 -13.97
N ASP A 183 -1.68 3.26 -14.72
CA ASP A 183 -0.49 3.92 -15.28
C ASP A 183 -0.42 5.34 -14.73
N LEU A 184 0.64 5.70 -14.02
CA LEU A 184 0.81 7.01 -13.40
C LEU A 184 2.15 7.64 -13.79
N ASP A 185 2.11 8.90 -14.14
CA ASP A 185 3.26 9.79 -14.22
C ASP A 185 3.41 10.55 -12.90
N VAL A 186 4.60 10.56 -12.34
CA VAL A 186 4.97 11.32 -11.14
C VAL A 186 5.73 12.57 -11.58
N THR A 187 5.36 13.72 -11.04
CA THR A 187 5.96 15.02 -11.38
C THR A 187 6.23 15.85 -10.13
N GLY A 188 7.14 16.85 -10.22
CA GLY A 188 7.48 17.74 -9.11
C GLY A 188 8.83 17.40 -8.50
N VAL A 189 8.93 17.27 -7.18
CA VAL A 189 10.18 16.96 -6.46
C VAL A 189 10.69 15.55 -6.74
N SER A 190 9.78 14.65 -7.14
CA SER A 190 10.09 13.34 -7.72
C SER A 190 9.49 13.30 -9.11
N THR A 191 10.16 12.59 -10.02
CA THR A 191 9.70 12.40 -11.41
C THR A 191 9.86 10.95 -11.81
N GLY A 192 8.96 10.46 -12.68
CA GLY A 192 9.04 9.09 -13.20
C GLY A 192 7.68 8.48 -13.42
N THR A 193 7.60 7.15 -13.37
CA THR A 193 6.39 6.39 -13.69
C THR A 193 6.11 5.29 -12.67
N ILE A 194 4.82 4.99 -12.50
CA ILE A 194 4.35 3.83 -11.76
C ILE A 194 3.38 3.08 -12.67
N HIS A 195 3.64 1.80 -12.90
CA HIS A 195 2.74 0.89 -13.59
C HIS A 195 2.32 -0.21 -12.61
N GLN A 196 1.02 -0.39 -12.43
CA GLN A 196 0.49 -1.41 -11.52
C GLN A 196 -0.62 -2.20 -12.20
N VAL A 197 -0.56 -3.51 -12.05
CA VAL A 197 -1.62 -4.43 -12.46
C VAL A 197 -2.14 -5.14 -11.22
N ASN A 198 -3.44 -5.09 -11.01
CA ASN A 198 -4.10 -5.79 -9.91
C ASN A 198 -5.11 -6.80 -10.46
N GLU A 199 -5.23 -7.96 -9.80
CA GLU A 199 -6.33 -8.88 -10.02
C GLU A 199 -7.10 -9.03 -8.71
N THR A 200 -8.28 -8.46 -8.69
CA THR A 200 -9.14 -8.38 -7.50
C THR A 200 -10.39 -9.23 -7.71
N PRO A 201 -10.86 -10.00 -6.74
CA PRO A 201 -12.16 -10.65 -6.81
C PRO A 201 -13.24 -9.62 -7.17
N LYS A 202 -14.11 -9.95 -8.10
CA LYS A 202 -15.22 -9.08 -8.51
C LYS A 202 -16.08 -8.69 -7.29
N GLY A 203 -16.26 -7.39 -7.07
CA GLY A 203 -16.87 -6.85 -5.86
C GLY A 203 -15.99 -7.00 -4.61
N GLY A 204 -14.73 -7.37 -4.76
CA GLY A 204 -13.79 -7.48 -3.64
C GLY A 204 -13.09 -6.17 -3.31
N SER A 205 -12.44 -6.14 -2.16
CA SER A 205 -11.81 -4.94 -1.61
C SER A 205 -10.27 -4.97 -1.60
N PHE A 206 -9.64 -6.07 -2.01
CA PHE A 206 -8.18 -6.14 -2.12
C PHE A 206 -7.74 -7.12 -3.21
N PRO A 207 -6.60 -6.87 -3.87
CA PRO A 207 -6.09 -7.73 -4.92
C PRO A 207 -5.50 -9.03 -4.38
N LEU A 208 -5.74 -10.13 -5.09
CA LEU A 208 -5.09 -11.43 -4.85
C LEU A 208 -3.76 -11.56 -5.62
N TYR A 209 -3.59 -10.76 -6.66
CA TYR A 209 -2.36 -10.64 -7.44
C TYR A 209 -2.06 -9.16 -7.68
N THR A 210 -0.79 -8.79 -7.62
CA THR A 210 -0.31 -7.47 -8.03
C THR A 210 1.04 -7.62 -8.74
N GLU A 211 1.16 -6.95 -9.87
CA GLU A 211 2.42 -6.61 -10.51
C GLU A 211 2.62 -5.10 -10.37
N LEU A 212 3.81 -4.69 -9.93
CA LEU A 212 4.17 -3.28 -9.73
C LEU A 212 5.52 -3.02 -10.40
N LYS A 213 5.57 -1.95 -11.19
CA LYS A 213 6.82 -1.40 -11.73
C LYS A 213 6.90 0.07 -11.37
N VAL A 214 7.96 0.43 -10.70
CA VAL A 214 8.27 1.79 -10.28
C VAL A 214 9.58 2.21 -10.93
N ASP A 215 9.59 3.39 -11.52
CA ASP A 215 10.78 4.05 -12.05
C ASP A 215 10.73 5.52 -11.63
N LEU A 216 11.47 5.87 -10.59
CA LEU A 216 11.40 7.19 -9.97
C LEU A 216 12.78 7.80 -9.81
N THR A 217 12.87 9.11 -10.02
CA THR A 217 14.03 9.91 -9.68
C THR A 217 13.61 11.00 -8.70
N ALA A 218 14.28 11.08 -7.55
CA ALA A 218 14.09 12.11 -6.55
C ALA A 218 15.43 12.65 -6.09
N GLN A 219 15.62 13.97 -6.15
CA GLN A 219 16.87 14.64 -5.75
C GLN A 219 18.12 14.05 -6.41
N GLY A 220 18.02 13.60 -7.67
CA GLY A 220 19.11 12.97 -8.42
C GLY A 220 19.36 11.49 -8.05
N ILE A 221 18.59 10.91 -7.16
CA ILE A 221 18.65 9.49 -6.83
C ILE A 221 17.62 8.76 -7.66
N HIS A 222 18.04 7.72 -8.38
CA HIS A 222 17.19 6.87 -9.19
C HIS A 222 16.81 5.60 -8.41
N LEU A 223 15.51 5.28 -8.40
CA LEU A 223 14.93 4.08 -7.83
C LEU A 223 14.14 3.35 -8.90
N THR A 224 14.42 2.07 -9.11
CA THR A 224 13.53 1.19 -9.87
C THR A 224 13.12 0.02 -9.00
N GLU A 225 11.86 -0.39 -9.12
CA GLU A 225 11.34 -1.58 -8.46
C GLU A 225 10.47 -2.36 -9.45
N GLU A 226 10.68 -3.67 -9.52
CA GLU A 226 9.81 -4.62 -10.18
C GLU A 226 9.37 -5.65 -9.13
N LEU A 227 8.07 -5.78 -8.92
CA LEU A 227 7.50 -6.65 -7.90
C LEU A 227 6.32 -7.41 -8.50
N GLU A 228 6.30 -8.71 -8.28
CA GLU A 228 5.09 -9.54 -8.40
C GLU A 228 4.77 -10.12 -7.04
N ARG A 229 3.49 -10.18 -6.70
CA ARG A 229 3.02 -10.80 -5.45
C ARG A 229 1.70 -11.53 -5.64
N HIS A 230 1.59 -12.65 -4.97
CA HIS A 230 0.39 -13.45 -4.85
C HIS A 230 -0.03 -13.54 -3.40
N VAL A 231 -1.30 -13.24 -3.11
CA VAL A 231 -1.89 -13.51 -1.81
C VAL A 231 -2.28 -14.98 -1.76
N LEU A 232 -1.83 -15.69 -0.74
CA LEU A 232 -2.14 -17.10 -0.54
C LEU A 232 -3.27 -17.27 0.47
N PRO A 233 -4.10 -18.33 0.35
CA PRO A 233 -5.08 -18.69 1.38
C PRO A 233 -4.39 -18.90 2.73
N ARG A 234 -5.08 -18.55 3.81
CA ARG A 234 -4.61 -18.92 5.17
C ARG A 234 -4.67 -20.43 5.36
N VAL A 235 -3.79 -20.95 6.21
CA VAL A 235 -3.85 -22.35 6.61
C VAL A 235 -5.13 -22.56 7.42
N GLY A 236 -6.03 -23.39 6.91
CA GLY A 236 -7.33 -23.72 7.56
C GLY A 236 -8.55 -22.96 7.01
N ASP A 237 -8.36 -22.15 5.96
CA ASP A 237 -9.47 -21.51 5.20
C ASP A 237 -10.15 -22.47 4.20
#